data_777a0c239cf1d9b0cc3da81e77043ffc
#
_entry.id   777a0c239cf1d9b0cc3da81e77043ffc
#
_cell.length_a   1.000
_cell.length_b   1.000
_cell.length_c   1.000
_cell.angle_alpha   90.00
_cell.angle_beta   90.00
_cell.angle_gamma   90.00
#
_symmetry.space_group_name_H-M   'P 1'
#
loop_
_entity.id
_entity.type
_entity.pdbx_description
1 polymer ?
#
loop_
_entity_poly.entity_id
_entity_poly.type
_entity_poly.pdbx_seq_one_letter_code
_entity_poly.pdbx_strand_id
1 'polypeptide(L)'
;MKNLILRIMKYGMRFLYFFMKLFTPVQDKVVFLSRQSDKPSENFRMLAQEFSEYAPHMTSQFYCKLGLKNSMGLGDIAMMLRQMKALAGARVCITESYCVPISILHHKPELKIIQIWHSMVAVKQFGWQTLDMPEGSSSAVANIMQMHEGYDSVVVGSDFMRPFFAEAMRMPLEKILPLGMPVADRILSERNRNHDDLLADFEKTYPHAVGKKRVVYLPTMRRGEAVDCAELVERFPYKEFALIIKLHPLDRDTEIFNTHVIIDTVFSTEQMITLADVVISDYSGAAAEAALLDKPVYFFTPDIVRYAKRCGLNVDPLTVFPHISFAMAEDLINAIGENRATAEDIALVRKYLCGGCDGHSTEKIVELAMQ
;
A
#
# COMPACT_ATOMS: atom_id res chain seq x y z
N MET A 1 -15.04 -29.54 -9.93
CA MET A 1 -15.00 -28.98 -11.30
C MET A 1 -14.07 -27.77 -11.38
N LYS A 2 -14.27 -26.68 -10.59
CA LYS A 2 -13.44 -25.46 -10.61
C LYS A 2 -11.92 -25.72 -10.46
N ASN A 3 -11.50 -26.54 -9.48
CA ASN A 3 -10.09 -26.85 -9.24
C ASN A 3 -9.42 -27.63 -10.41
N LEU A 4 -10.17 -28.49 -11.09
CA LEU A 4 -9.67 -29.21 -12.26
C LEU A 4 -9.43 -28.24 -13.43
N ILE A 5 -10.36 -27.32 -13.67
CA ILE A 5 -10.23 -26.26 -14.69
C ILE A 5 -8.99 -25.40 -14.43
N LEU A 6 -8.78 -24.97 -13.18
CA LEU A 6 -7.59 -24.18 -12.79
C LEU A 6 -6.28 -24.95 -13.03
N ARG A 7 -6.25 -26.26 -12.74
CA ARG A 7 -5.08 -27.10 -13.04
C ARG A 7 -4.82 -27.20 -14.54
N ILE A 8 -5.86 -27.48 -15.34
CA ILE A 8 -5.75 -27.55 -16.81
C ILE A 8 -5.23 -26.21 -17.35
N MET A 9 -5.80 -25.10 -16.91
CA MET A 9 -5.34 -23.76 -17.30
C MET A 9 -3.87 -23.54 -16.94
N LYS A 10 -3.46 -23.86 -15.71
CA LYS A 10 -2.07 -23.74 -15.26
C LYS A 10 -1.10 -24.52 -16.15
N TYR A 11 -1.37 -25.79 -16.43
CA TYR A 11 -0.50 -26.61 -17.27
C TYR A 11 -0.51 -26.16 -18.72
N GLY A 12 -1.65 -25.73 -19.25
CA GLY A 12 -1.75 -25.13 -20.59
C GLY A 12 -0.91 -23.86 -20.72
N MET A 13 -0.94 -22.98 -19.72
CA MET A 13 -0.09 -21.78 -19.68
C MET A 13 1.40 -22.13 -19.59
N ARG A 14 1.78 -23.12 -18.78
CA ARG A 14 3.17 -23.60 -18.68
C ARG A 14 3.68 -24.15 -20.03
N PHE A 15 2.86 -24.94 -20.68
CA PHE A 15 3.18 -25.49 -22.00
C PHE A 15 3.38 -24.37 -23.03
N LEU A 16 2.45 -23.45 -23.14
CA LEU A 16 2.56 -22.30 -24.03
C LEU A 16 3.80 -21.45 -23.71
N TYR A 17 4.04 -21.18 -22.45
CA TYR A 17 5.18 -20.38 -22.01
C TYR A 17 6.52 -21.03 -22.28
N PHE A 18 6.60 -22.37 -22.23
CA PHE A 18 7.80 -23.12 -22.63
C PHE A 18 8.20 -22.77 -24.06
N PHE A 19 7.26 -22.79 -25.01
CA PHE A 19 7.54 -22.39 -26.39
C PHE A 19 7.86 -20.91 -26.53
N MET A 20 7.14 -20.05 -25.83
CA MET A 20 7.47 -18.60 -25.80
C MET A 20 8.91 -18.36 -25.40
N LYS A 21 9.42 -19.06 -24.36
CA LYS A 21 10.82 -18.94 -23.92
C LYS A 21 11.83 -19.37 -24.99
N LEU A 22 11.53 -20.43 -25.74
CA LEU A 22 12.42 -20.94 -26.79
C LEU A 22 12.63 -19.92 -27.93
N PHE A 23 11.56 -19.19 -28.29
CA PHE A 23 11.58 -18.29 -29.43
C PHE A 23 11.72 -16.80 -29.05
N THR A 24 11.84 -16.48 -27.78
CA THR A 24 12.01 -15.08 -27.32
C THR A 24 13.39 -14.93 -26.69
N PRO A 25 14.35 -14.26 -27.34
CA PRO A 25 15.66 -13.98 -26.73
C PRO A 25 15.51 -13.04 -25.53
N VAL A 26 16.42 -13.15 -24.57
CA VAL A 26 16.51 -12.21 -23.48
C VAL A 26 17.01 -10.86 -24.00
N GLN A 27 16.38 -9.80 -23.60
CA GLN A 27 16.65 -8.42 -23.99
C GLN A 27 16.93 -7.59 -22.75
N ASP A 28 17.68 -6.52 -22.92
CA ASP A 28 17.90 -5.53 -21.86
C ASP A 28 16.62 -4.72 -21.61
N LYS A 29 15.74 -5.35 -20.85
CA LYS A 29 14.38 -4.87 -20.62
C LYS A 29 13.93 -5.11 -19.19
N VAL A 30 13.33 -4.07 -18.58
CA VAL A 30 12.57 -4.16 -17.35
C VAL A 30 11.08 -4.12 -17.67
N VAL A 31 10.32 -5.07 -17.12
CA VAL A 31 8.87 -5.13 -17.22
C VAL A 31 8.21 -4.85 -15.89
N PHE A 32 7.22 -4.00 -15.90
CA PHE A 32 6.43 -3.59 -14.75
C PHE A 32 5.03 -4.21 -14.82
N LEU A 33 4.66 -5.02 -13.84
CA LEU A 33 3.39 -5.73 -13.82
C LEU A 33 2.52 -5.25 -12.65
N SER A 34 1.30 -4.80 -12.95
CA SER A 34 0.32 -4.40 -11.93
C SER A 34 -1.08 -4.91 -12.22
N ARG A 35 -1.80 -5.22 -11.11
CA ARG A 35 -3.25 -5.47 -11.10
C ARG A 35 -4.00 -4.47 -10.23
N GLN A 36 -3.35 -3.39 -9.80
CA GLN A 36 -3.94 -2.36 -8.95
C GLN A 36 -4.66 -1.26 -9.74
N SER A 37 -4.25 -1.04 -10.98
CA SER A 37 -4.75 0.04 -11.84
C SER A 37 -4.55 -0.33 -13.31
N ASP A 38 -5.27 0.36 -14.21
CA ASP A 38 -5.05 0.29 -15.67
C ASP A 38 -3.90 1.19 -16.13
N LYS A 39 -3.32 1.99 -15.24
CA LYS A 39 -2.18 2.88 -15.50
C LYS A 39 -1.01 2.52 -14.59
N PRO A 40 0.24 2.80 -15.01
CA PRO A 40 1.41 2.68 -14.14
C PRO A 40 1.25 3.51 -12.87
N SER A 41 1.55 2.90 -11.73
CA SER A 41 1.61 3.60 -10.44
C SER A 41 2.74 4.63 -10.45
N GLU A 42 2.74 5.50 -9.45
CA GLU A 42 3.82 6.45 -9.24
C GLU A 42 5.14 5.72 -8.96
N ASN A 43 5.13 4.70 -8.10
CA ASN A 43 6.31 3.87 -7.85
C ASN A 43 6.92 3.34 -9.15
N PHE A 44 6.09 2.86 -10.08
CA PHE A 44 6.57 2.35 -11.37
C PHE A 44 7.16 3.45 -12.25
N ARG A 45 6.58 4.66 -12.26
CA ARG A 45 7.12 5.79 -13.04
C ARG A 45 8.47 6.24 -12.50
N MET A 46 8.60 6.35 -11.16
CA MET A 46 9.86 6.71 -10.51
C MET A 46 10.95 5.68 -10.79
N LEU A 47 10.66 4.39 -10.63
CA LEU A 47 11.60 3.32 -10.96
C LEU A 47 11.99 3.29 -12.43
N ALA A 48 11.05 3.51 -13.36
CA ALA A 48 11.35 3.56 -14.78
C ALA A 48 12.24 4.76 -15.15
N GLN A 49 12.04 5.90 -14.51
CA GLN A 49 12.92 7.05 -14.65
C GLN A 49 14.33 6.71 -14.14
N GLU A 50 14.44 6.16 -12.94
CA GLU A 50 15.73 5.77 -12.35
C GLU A 50 16.45 4.72 -13.23
N PHE A 51 15.75 3.73 -13.77
CA PHE A 51 16.32 2.80 -14.74
C PHE A 51 16.88 3.52 -15.99
N SER A 52 16.20 4.56 -16.48
CA SER A 52 16.68 5.32 -17.64
C SER A 52 17.94 6.12 -17.36
N GLU A 53 18.18 6.50 -16.12
CA GLU A 53 19.37 7.23 -15.66
C GLU A 53 20.51 6.27 -15.30
N TYR A 54 20.23 5.25 -14.50
CA TYR A 54 21.21 4.28 -14.01
C TYR A 54 21.68 3.28 -15.08
N ALA A 55 20.75 2.80 -15.90
CA ALA A 55 20.99 1.79 -16.93
C ALA A 55 20.32 2.18 -18.27
N PRO A 56 20.86 3.17 -19.01
CA PRO A 56 20.22 3.75 -20.22
C PRO A 56 20.00 2.75 -21.36
N HIS A 57 20.66 1.60 -21.34
CA HIS A 57 20.47 0.52 -22.30
C HIS A 57 19.20 -0.31 -22.01
N MET A 58 18.64 -0.21 -20.82
CA MET A 58 17.43 -0.92 -20.43
C MET A 58 16.18 -0.20 -20.92
N THR A 59 15.23 -0.94 -21.49
CA THR A 59 13.94 -0.41 -21.92
C THR A 59 12.83 -0.78 -20.93
N SER A 60 12.01 0.20 -20.54
CA SER A 60 10.89 0.01 -19.60
C SER A 60 9.59 -0.32 -20.33
N GLN A 61 8.86 -1.37 -19.91
CA GLN A 61 7.56 -1.75 -20.44
C GLN A 61 6.54 -2.00 -19.32
N PHE A 62 5.33 -1.45 -19.47
CA PHE A 62 4.29 -1.52 -18.46
C PHE A 62 3.13 -2.41 -18.90
N TYR A 63 2.71 -3.31 -18.03
CA TYR A 63 1.57 -4.23 -18.24
C TYR A 63 0.64 -4.12 -17.02
N CYS A 64 -0.11 -3.02 -16.99
CA CYS A 64 -1.02 -2.67 -15.91
C CYS A 64 -2.45 -2.95 -16.33
N LYS A 65 -3.20 -3.65 -15.49
CA LYS A 65 -4.64 -3.87 -15.66
C LYS A 65 -5.31 -4.12 -14.31
N LEU A 66 -6.34 -3.34 -14.00
CA LEU A 66 -7.13 -3.51 -12.79
C LEU A 66 -7.71 -4.93 -12.73
N GLY A 67 -7.35 -5.66 -11.67
CA GLY A 67 -7.82 -7.03 -11.45
C GLY A 67 -9.19 -7.07 -10.77
N LEU A 68 -10.23 -7.49 -11.48
CA LEU A 68 -11.55 -7.71 -10.89
C LEU A 68 -11.62 -9.07 -10.21
N LYS A 69 -12.11 -9.12 -8.96
CA LYS A 69 -12.10 -10.35 -8.12
C LYS A 69 -12.93 -11.52 -8.70
N ASN A 70 -13.95 -11.28 -9.53
CA ASN A 70 -14.95 -12.29 -9.88
C ASN A 70 -15.25 -12.45 -11.38
N SER A 71 -14.51 -11.78 -12.26
CA SER A 71 -14.73 -11.91 -13.70
C SER A 71 -13.42 -11.90 -14.47
N MET A 72 -13.11 -13.00 -15.14
CA MET A 72 -12.01 -13.06 -16.10
C MET A 72 -12.58 -12.94 -17.51
N GLY A 73 -12.38 -11.79 -18.14
CA GLY A 73 -12.81 -11.53 -19.50
C GLY A 73 -11.72 -11.85 -20.54
N LEU A 74 -12.08 -11.81 -21.83
CA LEU A 74 -11.12 -11.99 -22.93
C LEU A 74 -9.94 -11.01 -22.85
N GLY A 75 -10.17 -9.79 -22.39
CA GLY A 75 -9.11 -8.78 -22.16
C GLY A 75 -8.12 -9.16 -21.08
N ASP A 76 -8.52 -9.95 -20.06
CA ASP A 76 -7.62 -10.43 -19.01
C ASP A 76 -6.72 -11.56 -19.54
N ILE A 77 -7.29 -12.43 -20.36
CA ILE A 77 -6.53 -13.49 -21.03
C ILE A 77 -5.50 -12.87 -21.98
N ALA A 78 -5.91 -11.89 -22.79
CA ALA A 78 -5.00 -11.19 -23.71
C ALA A 78 -3.87 -10.48 -22.93
N MET A 79 -4.16 -9.84 -21.79
CA MET A 79 -3.16 -9.23 -20.95
C MET A 79 -2.20 -10.28 -20.37
N MET A 80 -2.71 -11.41 -19.86
CA MET A 80 -1.86 -12.50 -19.38
C MET A 80 -0.91 -13.02 -20.45
N LEU A 81 -1.37 -13.22 -21.68
CA LEU A 81 -0.52 -13.66 -22.79
C LEU A 81 0.57 -12.63 -23.13
N ARG A 82 0.25 -11.33 -23.08
CA ARG A 82 1.23 -10.25 -23.25
C ARG A 82 2.25 -10.26 -22.12
N GLN A 83 1.82 -10.42 -20.87
CA GLN A 83 2.70 -10.55 -19.71
C GLN A 83 3.62 -11.76 -19.83
N MET A 84 3.11 -12.93 -20.25
CA MET A 84 3.91 -14.13 -20.49
C MET A 84 5.00 -13.86 -21.51
N LYS A 85 4.66 -13.26 -22.67
CA LYS A 85 5.64 -12.92 -23.71
C LYS A 85 6.69 -11.93 -23.21
N ALA A 86 6.27 -10.94 -22.42
CA ALA A 86 7.17 -9.95 -21.84
C ALA A 86 8.17 -10.60 -20.86
N LEU A 87 7.67 -11.45 -19.93
CA LEU A 87 8.50 -12.19 -18.98
C LEU A 87 9.47 -13.17 -19.66
N ALA A 88 9.10 -13.76 -20.80
CA ALA A 88 9.97 -14.67 -21.54
C ALA A 88 11.23 -14.00 -22.09
N GLY A 89 11.21 -12.68 -22.30
CA GLY A 89 12.30 -11.92 -22.88
C GLY A 89 12.87 -10.79 -22.01
N ALA A 90 12.46 -10.66 -20.74
CA ALA A 90 12.95 -9.63 -19.85
C ALA A 90 14.15 -10.11 -19.01
N ARG A 91 15.02 -9.17 -18.59
CA ARG A 91 16.04 -9.38 -17.53
C ARG A 91 15.49 -9.08 -16.16
N VAL A 92 14.61 -8.09 -16.05
CA VAL A 92 14.04 -7.64 -14.77
C VAL A 92 12.52 -7.59 -14.89
N CYS A 93 11.84 -8.05 -13.85
CA CYS A 93 10.42 -7.85 -13.63
C CYS A 93 10.21 -7.19 -12.27
N ILE A 94 9.52 -6.06 -12.25
CA ILE A 94 9.06 -5.41 -11.01
C ILE A 94 7.54 -5.53 -10.95
N THR A 95 7.02 -6.00 -9.83
CA THR A 95 5.58 -6.12 -9.62
C THR A 95 5.15 -5.52 -8.28
N GLU A 96 3.94 -4.94 -8.25
CA GLU A 96 3.33 -4.38 -7.04
C GLU A 96 2.08 -5.16 -6.59
N SER A 97 1.83 -6.30 -7.20
CA SER A 97 0.66 -7.13 -6.90
C SER A 97 0.92 -8.60 -7.18
N TYR A 98 0.05 -9.48 -6.65
CA TYR A 98 0.06 -10.87 -7.06
C TYR A 98 -0.31 -10.99 -8.54
N CYS A 99 0.60 -11.48 -9.36
CA CYS A 99 0.43 -11.73 -10.78
C CYS A 99 0.55 -13.22 -11.09
N VAL A 100 -0.53 -13.83 -11.59
CA VAL A 100 -0.59 -15.27 -11.88
C VAL A 100 0.55 -15.75 -12.79
N PRO A 101 0.90 -15.06 -13.91
CA PRO A 101 2.01 -15.46 -14.75
C PRO A 101 3.36 -15.54 -14.02
N ILE A 102 3.62 -14.69 -13.03
CA ILE A 102 4.84 -14.76 -12.22
C ILE A 102 4.88 -16.08 -11.45
N SER A 103 3.80 -16.37 -10.72
CA SER A 103 3.81 -17.45 -9.73
C SER A 103 3.70 -18.85 -10.30
N ILE A 104 2.96 -19.02 -11.40
CA ILE A 104 2.72 -20.37 -11.93
C ILE A 104 3.68 -20.80 -13.04
N LEU A 105 4.49 -19.90 -13.60
CA LEU A 105 5.36 -20.22 -14.73
C LEU A 105 6.80 -20.50 -14.27
N HIS A 106 7.53 -21.27 -15.06
CA HIS A 106 8.95 -21.53 -14.85
C HIS A 106 9.77 -20.57 -15.73
N HIS A 107 10.26 -19.50 -15.12
CA HIS A 107 10.98 -18.45 -15.81
C HIS A 107 12.40 -18.87 -16.22
N LYS A 108 13.04 -18.06 -17.04
CA LYS A 108 14.46 -18.19 -17.37
C LYS A 108 15.28 -17.75 -16.16
N PRO A 109 16.48 -18.33 -15.94
CA PRO A 109 17.34 -17.97 -14.82
C PRO A 109 17.85 -16.52 -14.88
N GLU A 110 17.86 -15.93 -16.08
CA GLU A 110 18.28 -14.54 -16.29
C GLU A 110 17.21 -13.51 -15.90
N LEU A 111 15.97 -13.93 -15.66
CA LEU A 111 14.89 -13.05 -15.24
C LEU A 111 14.91 -12.89 -13.73
N LYS A 112 15.22 -11.69 -13.25
CA LYS A 112 15.12 -11.31 -11.84
C LYS A 112 13.75 -10.69 -11.56
N ILE A 113 13.03 -11.19 -10.54
CA ILE A 113 11.67 -10.78 -10.20
C ILE A 113 11.63 -10.15 -8.81
N ILE A 114 11.30 -8.86 -8.75
CA ILE A 114 11.22 -8.09 -7.51
C ILE A 114 9.77 -7.69 -7.25
N GLN A 115 9.24 -8.05 -6.09
CA GLN A 115 7.94 -7.60 -5.60
C GLN A 115 8.14 -6.37 -4.72
N ILE A 116 7.54 -5.23 -5.09
CA ILE A 116 7.59 -4.01 -4.28
C ILE A 116 6.29 -3.77 -3.50
N TRP A 117 5.24 -4.58 -3.76
CA TRP A 117 3.90 -4.42 -3.21
C TRP A 117 3.30 -3.04 -3.53
N HIS A 118 2.10 -2.77 -3.03
CA HIS A 118 1.36 -1.51 -3.23
C HIS A 118 1.17 -0.72 -1.93
N SER A 119 1.86 -1.12 -0.88
CA SER A 119 1.89 -0.45 0.41
C SER A 119 3.21 -0.75 1.10
N MET A 120 3.82 0.24 1.71
CA MET A 120 5.06 0.08 2.49
C MET A 120 4.84 -0.67 3.80
N VAL A 121 3.57 -0.81 4.23
CA VAL A 121 3.21 -1.43 5.51
C VAL A 121 2.24 -2.60 5.31
N ALA A 122 2.28 -3.54 6.24
CA ALA A 122 1.38 -4.68 6.35
C ALA A 122 0.67 -4.68 7.71
N VAL A 123 -0.05 -3.59 8.03
CA VAL A 123 -0.83 -3.51 9.28
C VAL A 123 -1.90 -4.60 9.32
N LYS A 124 -2.58 -4.82 8.19
CA LYS A 124 -3.55 -5.91 8.01
C LYS A 124 -2.87 -7.17 7.51
N GLN A 125 -3.38 -8.32 7.92
CA GLN A 125 -3.00 -9.60 7.33
C GLN A 125 -3.40 -9.68 5.86
N PHE A 126 -2.63 -10.42 5.07
CA PHE A 126 -2.89 -10.62 3.65
C PHE A 126 -2.24 -11.94 3.15
N GLY A 127 -2.48 -12.26 1.89
CA GLY A 127 -1.85 -13.41 1.26
C GLY A 127 -2.17 -14.72 1.97
N TRP A 128 -1.14 -15.48 2.34
CA TRP A 128 -1.27 -16.76 3.03
C TRP A 128 -1.80 -16.66 4.46
N GLN A 129 -1.70 -15.50 5.10
CA GLN A 129 -2.22 -15.27 6.46
C GLN A 129 -3.76 -15.25 6.50
N THR A 130 -4.43 -14.96 5.37
CA THR A 130 -5.87 -14.76 5.32
C THR A 130 -6.62 -15.85 4.54
N LEU A 131 -5.99 -17.01 4.35
CA LEU A 131 -6.64 -18.09 3.64
C LEU A 131 -7.94 -18.54 4.34
N ASP A 132 -8.98 -18.75 3.53
CA ASP A 132 -10.31 -19.18 3.95
C ASP A 132 -11.00 -18.22 4.95
N MET A 133 -10.45 -17.03 5.18
CA MET A 133 -11.12 -15.92 5.88
C MET A 133 -12.13 -15.21 4.97
N PRO A 134 -13.10 -14.46 5.52
CA PRO A 134 -14.15 -13.78 4.74
C PRO A 134 -13.62 -12.89 3.60
N GLU A 135 -12.51 -12.18 3.82
CA GLU A 135 -11.87 -11.32 2.81
C GLU A 135 -10.68 -11.99 2.11
N GLY A 136 -10.33 -13.19 2.49
CA GLY A 136 -9.18 -13.95 2.01
C GLY A 136 -9.43 -14.71 0.71
N SER A 137 -8.41 -15.45 0.31
CA SER A 137 -8.45 -16.37 -0.83
C SER A 137 -8.73 -17.79 -0.36
N SER A 138 -9.36 -18.61 -1.19
CA SER A 138 -9.48 -20.03 -0.92
C SER A 138 -8.11 -20.71 -0.90
N SER A 139 -7.81 -21.48 0.15
CA SER A 139 -6.57 -22.26 0.29
C SER A 139 -6.34 -23.19 -0.90
N ALA A 140 -7.40 -23.83 -1.41
CA ALA A 140 -7.31 -24.71 -2.58
C ALA A 140 -6.87 -23.94 -3.83
N VAL A 141 -7.41 -22.73 -4.06
CA VAL A 141 -7.01 -21.86 -5.19
C VAL A 141 -5.60 -21.34 -5.00
N ALA A 142 -5.25 -20.86 -3.81
CA ALA A 142 -3.92 -20.34 -3.50
C ALA A 142 -2.83 -21.40 -3.76
N ASN A 143 -3.05 -22.65 -3.33
CA ASN A 143 -2.14 -23.76 -3.59
C ASN A 143 -2.02 -24.12 -5.09
N ILE A 144 -3.15 -24.22 -5.81
CA ILE A 144 -3.13 -24.53 -7.25
C ILE A 144 -2.41 -23.45 -8.04
N MET A 145 -2.67 -22.19 -7.70
CA MET A 145 -2.14 -21.03 -8.40
C MET A 145 -0.79 -20.57 -7.85
N GLN A 146 -0.23 -21.28 -6.87
CA GLN A 146 1.09 -21.00 -6.30
C GLN A 146 1.21 -19.54 -5.87
N MET A 147 0.23 -19.10 -5.07
CA MET A 147 0.11 -17.69 -4.70
C MET A 147 1.40 -17.18 -4.05
N HIS A 148 1.92 -16.08 -4.58
CA HIS A 148 3.17 -15.42 -4.14
C HIS A 148 4.46 -16.24 -4.33
N GLU A 149 4.46 -17.31 -5.14
CA GLU A 149 5.71 -17.98 -5.53
C GLU A 149 6.41 -17.22 -6.67
N GLY A 150 7.72 -17.45 -6.83
CA GLY A 150 8.50 -17.00 -7.98
C GLY A 150 9.15 -15.63 -7.85
N TYR A 151 9.14 -14.99 -6.68
CA TYR A 151 9.90 -13.76 -6.46
C TYR A 151 11.34 -14.07 -6.01
N ASP A 152 12.31 -13.31 -6.52
CA ASP A 152 13.69 -13.34 -6.04
C ASP A 152 13.85 -12.52 -4.77
N SER A 153 13.16 -11.38 -4.69
CA SER A 153 13.14 -10.49 -3.53
C SER A 153 11.80 -9.80 -3.37
N VAL A 154 11.49 -9.40 -2.14
CA VAL A 154 10.35 -8.55 -1.78
C VAL A 154 10.86 -7.34 -1.05
N VAL A 155 10.42 -6.16 -1.45
CA VAL A 155 10.79 -4.88 -0.83
C VAL A 155 9.69 -4.43 0.12
N VAL A 156 10.08 -3.99 1.31
CA VAL A 156 9.18 -3.53 2.38
C VAL A 156 9.64 -2.23 3.01
N GLY A 157 8.74 -1.57 3.74
CA GLY A 157 9.00 -0.24 4.33
C GLY A 157 9.97 -0.25 5.52
N SER A 158 10.14 -1.36 6.23
CA SER A 158 10.99 -1.42 7.42
C SER A 158 11.38 -2.85 7.79
N ASP A 159 12.39 -3.00 8.66
CA ASP A 159 12.75 -4.30 9.27
C ASP A 159 11.59 -4.91 10.07
N PHE A 160 10.81 -4.09 10.76
CA PHE A 160 9.65 -4.53 11.53
C PHE A 160 8.58 -5.19 10.65
N MET A 161 8.45 -4.78 9.38
CA MET A 161 7.50 -5.34 8.44
C MET A 161 7.94 -6.68 7.83
N ARG A 162 9.23 -7.01 7.85
CA ARG A 162 9.78 -8.20 7.18
C ARG A 162 9.10 -9.53 7.57
N PRO A 163 8.92 -9.88 8.86
CA PRO A 163 8.32 -11.15 9.23
C PRO A 163 6.87 -11.28 8.72
N PHE A 164 6.09 -10.19 8.70
CA PHE A 164 4.72 -10.21 8.23
C PHE A 164 4.64 -10.49 6.72
N PHE A 165 5.53 -9.89 5.94
CA PHE A 165 5.62 -10.18 4.49
C PHE A 165 6.17 -11.58 4.22
N ALA A 166 7.14 -12.05 5.01
CA ALA A 166 7.67 -13.40 4.90
C ALA A 166 6.58 -14.47 5.09
N GLU A 167 5.75 -14.30 6.11
CA GLU A 167 4.60 -15.17 6.37
C GLU A 167 3.52 -15.05 5.29
N ALA A 168 3.11 -13.80 4.97
CA ALA A 168 2.04 -13.55 4.00
C ALA A 168 2.38 -14.03 2.58
N MET A 169 3.66 -14.08 2.22
CA MET A 169 4.12 -14.51 0.90
C MET A 169 4.82 -15.88 0.92
N ARG A 170 4.93 -16.51 2.10
CA ARG A 170 5.67 -17.78 2.29
C ARG A 170 7.09 -17.73 1.73
N MET A 171 7.80 -16.65 2.02
CA MET A 171 9.16 -16.45 1.56
C MET A 171 10.16 -16.46 2.70
N PRO A 172 11.41 -16.90 2.46
CA PRO A 172 12.50 -16.79 3.42
C PRO A 172 12.74 -15.32 3.82
N LEU A 173 13.01 -15.08 5.10
CA LEU A 173 13.15 -13.73 5.66
C LEU A 173 14.29 -12.93 5.02
N GLU A 174 15.36 -13.61 4.59
CA GLU A 174 16.52 -13.02 3.92
C GLU A 174 16.19 -12.45 2.53
N LYS A 175 15.07 -12.84 1.92
CA LYS A 175 14.58 -12.30 0.65
C LYS A 175 13.65 -11.12 0.83
N ILE A 176 13.29 -10.77 2.06
CA ILE A 176 12.45 -9.61 2.39
C ILE A 176 13.36 -8.46 2.79
N LEU A 177 13.47 -7.46 1.93
CA LEU A 177 14.46 -6.39 2.05
C LEU A 177 13.81 -5.07 2.47
N PRO A 178 14.26 -4.42 3.55
CA PRO A 178 13.68 -3.19 4.07
C PRO A 178 14.25 -1.96 3.36
N LEU A 179 14.07 -1.86 2.04
CA LEU A 179 14.64 -0.80 1.21
C LEU A 179 13.72 0.42 1.09
N GLY A 180 12.53 0.38 1.68
CA GLY A 180 11.54 1.44 1.54
C GLY A 180 10.72 1.32 0.26
N MET A 181 10.09 2.42 -0.17
CA MET A 181 9.22 2.48 -1.33
C MET A 181 9.47 3.78 -2.11
N PRO A 182 9.48 3.77 -3.47
CA PRO A 182 9.78 4.97 -4.24
C PRO A 182 8.94 6.20 -3.89
N VAL A 183 7.64 6.02 -3.66
CA VAL A 183 6.75 7.13 -3.27
C VAL A 183 7.22 7.82 -1.98
N ALA A 184 7.89 7.12 -1.06
CA ALA A 184 8.43 7.72 0.16
C ALA A 184 9.56 8.71 -0.15
N ASP A 185 10.37 8.44 -1.17
CA ASP A 185 11.45 9.34 -1.61
C ASP A 185 10.87 10.68 -2.08
N ARG A 186 9.76 10.62 -2.84
CA ARG A 186 9.06 11.83 -3.28
C ARG A 186 8.44 12.58 -2.10
N ILE A 187 7.73 11.88 -1.21
CA ILE A 187 7.14 12.50 -0.01
C ILE A 187 8.21 13.25 0.79
N LEU A 188 9.39 12.65 0.99
CA LEU A 188 10.49 13.28 1.70
C LEU A 188 11.09 14.47 0.94
N SER A 189 11.25 14.38 -0.37
CA SER A 189 11.80 15.46 -1.20
C SER A 189 10.85 16.65 -1.35
N GLU A 190 9.55 16.42 -1.29
CA GLU A 190 8.52 17.45 -1.46
C GLU A 190 7.95 17.98 -0.13
N ARG A 191 8.47 17.52 1.00
CA ARG A 191 7.98 17.77 2.36
C ARG A 191 7.55 19.22 2.65
N ASN A 192 8.27 20.21 2.12
CA ASN A 192 7.99 21.64 2.34
C ASN A 192 7.62 22.37 1.03
N ARG A 193 7.42 21.64 -0.07
CA ARG A 193 7.14 22.25 -1.36
C ARG A 193 5.70 22.75 -1.43
N ASN A 194 5.53 24.00 -1.81
CA ASN A 194 4.22 24.63 -2.03
C ASN A 194 3.26 24.59 -0.81
N HIS A 195 3.79 24.51 0.42
CA HIS A 195 2.93 24.47 1.62
C HIS A 195 2.02 25.70 1.74
N ASP A 196 2.53 26.88 1.48
CA ASP A 196 1.77 28.15 1.63
C ASP A 196 0.66 28.27 0.59
N ASP A 197 0.94 27.89 -0.67
CA ASP A 197 -0.06 27.86 -1.73
C ASP A 197 -1.17 26.83 -1.42
N LEU A 198 -0.77 25.65 -0.96
CA LEU A 198 -1.70 24.59 -0.56
C LEU A 198 -2.56 25.01 0.62
N LEU A 199 -1.98 25.71 1.60
CA LEU A 199 -2.71 26.26 2.74
C LEU A 199 -3.72 27.32 2.30
N ALA A 200 -3.32 28.23 1.42
CA ALA A 200 -4.23 29.27 0.88
C ALA A 200 -5.41 28.65 0.12
N ASP A 201 -5.17 27.61 -0.69
CA ASP A 201 -6.23 26.88 -1.38
C ASP A 201 -7.16 26.14 -0.41
N PHE A 202 -6.61 25.56 0.66
CA PHE A 202 -7.38 24.92 1.73
C PHE A 202 -8.28 25.92 2.47
N GLU A 203 -7.74 27.07 2.88
CA GLU A 203 -8.47 28.10 3.60
C GLU A 203 -9.58 28.72 2.74
N LYS A 204 -9.34 28.87 1.45
CA LYS A 204 -10.35 29.29 0.48
C LYS A 204 -11.47 28.27 0.33
N THR A 205 -11.12 26.98 0.35
CA THR A 205 -12.09 25.87 0.19
C THR A 205 -12.90 25.66 1.47
N TYR A 206 -12.25 25.78 2.65
CA TYR A 206 -12.83 25.54 3.96
C TYR A 206 -12.66 26.73 4.92
N PRO A 207 -13.36 27.87 4.68
CA PRO A 207 -13.16 29.12 5.43
C PRO A 207 -13.41 28.98 6.96
N HIS A 208 -14.26 28.04 7.37
CA HIS A 208 -14.58 27.77 8.78
C HIS A 208 -13.48 27.03 9.53
N ALA A 209 -12.45 26.55 8.84
CA ALA A 209 -11.25 25.94 9.44
C ALA A 209 -10.11 26.95 9.69
N VAL A 210 -10.23 28.16 9.16
CA VAL A 210 -9.20 29.22 9.30
C VAL A 210 -8.97 29.53 10.78
N GLY A 211 -7.70 29.58 11.17
CA GLY A 211 -7.27 29.87 12.54
C GLY A 211 -7.44 28.72 13.54
N LYS A 212 -7.91 27.56 13.12
CA LYS A 212 -8.01 26.35 13.96
C LYS A 212 -6.89 25.37 13.68
N LYS A 213 -6.51 24.56 14.69
CA LYS A 213 -5.64 23.41 14.47
C LYS A 213 -6.37 22.36 13.63
N ARG A 214 -5.72 21.87 12.58
CA ARG A 214 -6.28 20.90 11.62
C ARG A 214 -5.99 19.48 12.09
N VAL A 215 -7.02 18.77 12.47
CA VAL A 215 -6.96 17.36 12.84
C VAL A 215 -7.55 16.55 11.68
N VAL A 216 -6.70 15.81 10.98
CA VAL A 216 -7.08 15.04 9.80
C VAL A 216 -7.23 13.58 10.16
N TYR A 217 -8.45 13.04 10.03
CA TYR A 217 -8.73 11.62 10.23
C TYR A 217 -8.79 10.88 8.89
N LEU A 218 -7.96 9.85 8.76
CA LEU A 218 -7.76 9.03 7.57
C LEU A 218 -8.13 7.57 7.86
N PRO A 219 -9.44 7.25 7.99
CA PRO A 219 -9.86 5.90 8.31
C PRO A 219 -9.66 4.92 7.15
N THR A 220 -9.32 3.69 7.48
CA THR A 220 -9.38 2.58 6.54
C THR A 220 -10.85 2.29 6.15
N MET A 221 -11.11 2.07 4.88
CA MET A 221 -12.42 1.64 4.40
C MET A 221 -12.84 0.30 5.04
N ARG A 222 -14.08 0.25 5.52
CA ARG A 222 -14.76 -0.97 5.98
C ARG A 222 -15.65 -1.48 4.86
N ARG A 223 -15.36 -2.65 4.29
CA ARG A 223 -16.18 -3.19 3.19
C ARG A 223 -17.54 -3.63 3.69
N GLY A 224 -18.62 -2.95 3.24
CA GLY A 224 -20.00 -3.23 3.63
C GLY A 224 -20.35 -2.85 5.08
N GLU A 225 -19.55 -1.96 5.69
CA GLU A 225 -19.81 -1.39 7.01
C GLU A 225 -19.34 0.07 7.02
N ALA A 226 -20.01 0.92 7.81
CA ALA A 226 -19.56 2.29 8.06
C ALA A 226 -18.29 2.33 8.94
N VAL A 227 -17.50 3.38 8.79
CA VAL A 227 -16.41 3.70 9.72
C VAL A 227 -17.01 4.10 11.07
N ASP A 228 -16.50 3.52 12.15
CA ASP A 228 -16.96 3.79 13.51
C ASP A 228 -16.32 5.10 14.04
N CYS A 229 -16.94 6.23 13.72
CA CYS A 229 -16.45 7.55 14.11
C CYS A 229 -17.52 8.46 14.74
N ALA A 230 -18.72 7.95 14.99
CA ALA A 230 -19.86 8.76 15.46
C ALA A 230 -19.54 9.46 16.78
N GLU A 231 -19.00 8.74 17.78
CA GLU A 231 -18.65 9.32 19.08
C GLU A 231 -17.55 10.38 18.97
N LEU A 232 -16.53 10.15 18.12
CA LEU A 232 -15.48 11.14 17.84
C LEU A 232 -16.08 12.41 17.26
N VAL A 233 -16.96 12.26 16.25
CA VAL A 233 -17.63 13.38 15.58
C VAL A 233 -18.54 14.16 16.54
N GLU A 234 -19.28 13.48 17.41
CA GLU A 234 -20.21 14.12 18.36
C GLU A 234 -19.49 14.93 19.45
N ARG A 235 -18.40 14.37 20.01
CA ARG A 235 -17.70 14.95 21.17
C ARG A 235 -16.54 15.88 20.81
N PHE A 236 -16.20 16.03 19.52
CA PHE A 236 -15.01 16.76 19.09
C PHE A 236 -15.06 18.26 19.45
N PRO A 237 -13.96 18.88 19.94
CA PRO A 237 -13.95 20.27 20.39
C PRO A 237 -13.78 21.27 19.22
N TYR A 238 -14.82 21.47 18.44
CA TYR A 238 -14.85 22.30 17.21
C TYR A 238 -14.53 23.78 17.39
N LYS A 239 -14.49 24.28 18.63
CA LYS A 239 -14.09 25.67 18.90
C LYS A 239 -12.60 25.88 18.64
N GLU A 240 -11.77 24.91 18.99
CA GLU A 240 -10.32 24.99 18.95
C GLU A 240 -9.73 24.27 17.75
N PHE A 241 -10.39 23.23 17.28
CA PHE A 241 -9.91 22.36 16.21
C PHE A 241 -10.87 22.31 15.02
N ALA A 242 -10.32 22.08 13.83
CA ALA A 242 -11.07 21.67 12.66
C ALA A 242 -10.85 20.16 12.46
N LEU A 243 -11.92 19.36 12.62
CA LEU A 243 -11.89 17.94 12.27
C LEU A 243 -12.17 17.78 10.78
N ILE A 244 -11.21 17.23 10.07
CA ILE A 244 -11.29 16.92 8.65
C ILE A 244 -11.27 15.39 8.51
N ILE A 245 -12.32 14.81 7.97
CA ILE A 245 -12.38 13.37 7.69
C ILE A 245 -12.26 13.17 6.19
N LYS A 246 -11.26 12.37 5.80
CA LYS A 246 -11.06 11.99 4.42
C LYS A 246 -11.32 10.51 4.28
N LEU A 247 -12.52 10.17 3.84
CA LEU A 247 -12.92 8.79 3.58
C LEU A 247 -12.22 8.24 2.34
N HIS A 248 -12.07 6.93 2.29
CA HIS A 248 -11.56 6.26 1.11
C HIS A 248 -12.51 6.50 -0.08
N PRO A 249 -12.02 6.76 -1.31
CA PRO A 249 -12.88 7.07 -2.47
C PRO A 249 -13.93 6.00 -2.82
N LEU A 250 -13.73 4.77 -2.37
CA LEU A 250 -14.68 3.66 -2.55
C LEU A 250 -15.61 3.43 -1.35
N ASP A 251 -15.47 4.22 -0.28
CA ASP A 251 -16.40 4.16 0.85
C ASP A 251 -17.77 4.67 0.40
N ARG A 252 -18.82 3.88 0.63
CA ARG A 252 -20.22 4.19 0.31
C ARG A 252 -21.14 3.96 1.50
N ASP A 253 -20.60 3.45 2.59
CA ASP A 253 -21.36 2.99 3.74
C ASP A 253 -21.33 4.00 4.90
N THR A 254 -20.32 4.91 4.90
CA THR A 254 -20.11 5.89 5.96
C THR A 254 -20.85 7.19 5.65
N GLU A 255 -21.84 7.50 6.48
CA GLU A 255 -22.57 8.78 6.46
C GLU A 255 -22.27 9.57 7.73
N ILE A 256 -21.95 10.86 7.60
CA ILE A 256 -21.60 11.74 8.72
C ILE A 256 -22.52 12.96 8.70
N PHE A 257 -23.39 13.05 9.70
CA PHE A 257 -24.38 14.12 9.85
C PHE A 257 -23.94 15.11 10.94
N ASN A 258 -22.90 15.90 10.66
CA ASN A 258 -22.46 16.95 11.56
C ASN A 258 -21.92 18.12 10.73
N THR A 259 -22.51 19.30 10.88
CA THR A 259 -22.17 20.50 10.10
C THR A 259 -20.82 21.13 10.45
N HIS A 260 -20.20 20.72 11.53
CA HIS A 260 -18.89 21.21 11.98
C HIS A 260 -17.73 20.40 11.44
N VAL A 261 -17.99 19.16 10.98
CA VAL A 261 -16.99 18.28 10.36
C VAL A 261 -16.77 18.66 8.91
N ILE A 262 -15.54 18.69 8.48
CA ILE A 262 -15.18 18.78 7.08
C ILE A 262 -15.02 17.37 6.50
N ILE A 263 -15.85 17.00 5.54
CA ILE A 263 -15.63 15.80 4.73
C ILE A 263 -14.87 16.23 3.48
N ASP A 264 -13.56 15.98 3.46
CA ASP A 264 -12.73 16.39 2.33
C ASP A 264 -12.84 15.43 1.15
N THR A 265 -13.17 15.99 -0.03
CA THR A 265 -13.19 15.29 -1.31
C THR A 265 -12.36 16.01 -2.39
N VAL A 266 -11.70 17.11 -2.03
CA VAL A 266 -11.00 18.02 -2.95
C VAL A 266 -9.50 17.70 -3.01
N PHE A 267 -8.86 17.63 -1.84
CA PHE A 267 -7.42 17.45 -1.74
C PHE A 267 -7.01 15.96 -1.80
N SER A 268 -5.78 15.65 -2.19
CA SER A 268 -5.24 14.29 -2.07
C SER A 268 -4.99 13.92 -0.59
N THR A 269 -4.83 12.63 -0.30
CA THR A 269 -4.49 12.17 1.05
C THR A 269 -3.18 12.79 1.53
N GLU A 270 -2.18 12.83 0.67
CA GLU A 270 -0.88 13.43 0.97
C GLU A 270 -0.96 14.94 1.22
N GLN A 271 -1.73 15.69 0.41
CA GLN A 271 -1.99 17.10 0.64
C GLN A 271 -2.65 17.33 2.01
N MET A 272 -3.60 16.47 2.38
CA MET A 272 -4.25 16.56 3.68
C MET A 272 -3.29 16.24 4.84
N ILE A 273 -2.41 15.25 4.68
CA ILE A 273 -1.35 14.97 5.68
C ILE A 273 -0.38 16.15 5.78
N THR A 274 0.03 16.73 4.66
CA THR A 274 0.92 17.91 4.64
C THR A 274 0.31 19.09 5.39
N LEU A 275 -0.98 19.35 5.21
CA LEU A 275 -1.72 20.43 5.88
C LEU A 275 -2.05 20.13 7.35
N ALA A 276 -2.06 18.87 7.75
CA ALA A 276 -2.46 18.46 9.10
C ALA A 276 -1.50 19.01 10.18
N ASP A 277 -2.07 19.50 11.28
CA ASP A 277 -1.34 19.72 12.52
C ASP A 277 -1.30 18.46 13.37
N VAL A 278 -2.31 17.57 13.20
CA VAL A 278 -2.42 16.24 13.82
C VAL A 278 -3.07 15.29 12.81
N VAL A 279 -2.55 14.07 12.72
CA VAL A 279 -3.14 12.98 11.92
C VAL A 279 -3.73 11.92 12.84
N ILE A 280 -4.97 11.55 12.60
CA ILE A 280 -5.58 10.35 13.18
C ILE A 280 -5.63 9.28 12.08
N SER A 281 -5.15 8.09 12.39
CA SER A 281 -5.21 6.92 11.52
C SER A 281 -5.79 5.72 12.28
N ASP A 282 -5.87 4.58 11.63
CA ASP A 282 -6.30 3.32 12.26
C ASP A 282 -5.42 2.15 11.79
N TYR A 283 -5.87 1.39 10.80
CA TYR A 283 -5.15 0.25 10.21
C TYR A 283 -4.55 0.61 8.83
N SER A 284 -4.39 1.91 8.55
CA SER A 284 -3.99 2.46 7.26
C SER A 284 -2.48 2.71 7.16
N GLY A 285 -1.96 2.67 5.93
CA GLY A 285 -0.60 3.13 5.61
C GLY A 285 -0.40 4.65 5.79
N ALA A 286 -1.47 5.43 5.92
CA ALA A 286 -1.42 6.87 6.13
C ALA A 286 -0.62 7.27 7.39
N ALA A 287 -0.59 6.42 8.41
CA ALA A 287 0.26 6.63 9.59
C ALA A 287 1.76 6.65 9.25
N ALA A 288 2.20 5.80 8.31
CA ALA A 288 3.58 5.80 7.85
C ALA A 288 3.91 7.08 7.06
N GLU A 289 3.00 7.51 6.16
CA GLU A 289 3.16 8.76 5.41
C GLU A 289 3.22 9.98 6.33
N ALA A 290 2.34 10.02 7.34
CA ALA A 290 2.35 11.08 8.35
C ALA A 290 3.66 11.10 9.16
N ALA A 291 4.18 9.94 9.55
CA ALA A 291 5.45 9.82 10.26
C ALA A 291 6.66 10.22 9.39
N LEU A 292 6.62 9.97 8.07
CA LEU A 292 7.65 10.47 7.13
C LEU A 292 7.68 12.01 7.08
N LEU A 293 6.53 12.66 7.25
CA LEU A 293 6.38 14.10 7.30
C LEU A 293 6.54 14.70 8.72
N ASP A 294 6.96 13.89 9.70
CA ASP A 294 7.10 14.22 11.14
C ASP A 294 5.82 14.82 11.75
N LYS A 295 4.65 14.39 11.28
CA LYS A 295 3.36 14.82 11.82
C LYS A 295 3.04 14.04 13.09
N PRO A 296 2.46 14.69 14.13
CA PRO A 296 1.86 13.98 15.25
C PRO A 296 0.80 13.00 14.77
N VAL A 297 0.97 11.70 15.09
CA VAL A 297 0.06 10.62 14.69
C VAL A 297 -0.61 10.05 15.92
N TYR A 298 -1.92 9.85 15.84
CA TYR A 298 -2.70 9.08 16.81
C TYR A 298 -3.42 7.96 16.09
N PHE A 299 -3.58 6.82 16.78
CA PHE A 299 -4.36 5.71 16.26
C PHE A 299 -5.71 5.65 16.97
N PHE A 300 -6.79 5.63 16.19
CA PHE A 300 -8.15 5.48 16.68
C PHE A 300 -8.76 4.17 16.17
N THR A 301 -8.96 3.23 17.07
CA THR A 301 -9.34 1.85 16.74
C THR A 301 -10.53 1.36 17.57
N PRO A 302 -11.70 2.04 17.52
CA PRO A 302 -12.87 1.69 18.34
C PRO A 302 -13.43 0.30 18.01
N ASP A 303 -13.22 -0.17 16.80
CA ASP A 303 -13.73 -1.43 16.27
C ASP A 303 -12.68 -2.55 16.21
N ILE A 304 -11.53 -2.42 16.90
CA ILE A 304 -10.36 -3.29 16.72
C ILE A 304 -10.69 -4.80 16.85
N VAL A 305 -11.51 -5.17 17.81
CA VAL A 305 -11.89 -6.59 18.02
C VAL A 305 -12.67 -7.12 16.82
N ARG A 306 -13.62 -6.34 16.32
CA ARG A 306 -14.43 -6.70 15.14
C ARG A 306 -13.57 -6.71 13.89
N TYR A 307 -12.72 -5.71 13.72
CA TYR A 307 -11.86 -5.58 12.56
C TYR A 307 -10.82 -6.71 12.49
N ALA A 308 -10.13 -7.00 13.60
CA ALA A 308 -9.16 -8.09 13.67
C ALA A 308 -9.78 -9.47 13.36
N LYS A 309 -11.00 -9.72 13.84
CA LYS A 309 -11.72 -10.95 13.54
C LYS A 309 -12.07 -11.11 12.06
N ARG A 310 -12.29 -10.00 11.36
CA ARG A 310 -12.69 -9.98 9.95
C ARG A 310 -11.51 -10.07 8.98
N CYS A 311 -10.46 -9.27 9.22
CA CYS A 311 -9.35 -9.10 8.30
C CYS A 311 -8.04 -9.71 8.80
N GLY A 312 -7.91 -9.95 10.11
CA GLY A 312 -6.63 -10.21 10.77
C GLY A 312 -5.75 -8.96 10.85
N LEU A 313 -4.95 -8.86 11.88
CA LEU A 313 -3.97 -7.78 12.07
C LEU A 313 -2.57 -8.37 12.27
N ASN A 314 -1.59 -7.80 11.60
CA ASN A 314 -0.16 -7.99 11.86
C ASN A 314 0.34 -7.00 12.91
N VAL A 315 -0.23 -5.80 12.91
CA VAL A 315 0.10 -4.72 13.84
C VAL A 315 -1.17 -4.29 14.55
N ASP A 316 -1.23 -4.54 15.84
CA ASP A 316 -2.24 -3.99 16.73
C ASP A 316 -1.72 -2.65 17.28
N PRO A 317 -2.29 -1.49 16.89
CA PRO A 317 -1.80 -0.19 17.35
C PRO A 317 -1.87 -0.02 18.85
N LEU A 318 -2.89 -0.58 19.55
CA LEU A 318 -3.03 -0.49 21.00
C LEU A 318 -1.88 -1.19 21.75
N THR A 319 -1.30 -2.24 21.11
CA THR A 319 -0.17 -2.99 21.67
C THR A 319 1.17 -2.39 21.26
N VAL A 320 1.32 -1.99 19.99
CA VAL A 320 2.61 -1.55 19.44
C VAL A 320 2.91 -0.08 19.73
N PHE A 321 1.86 0.77 19.78
CA PHE A 321 1.95 2.22 20.02
C PHE A 321 1.02 2.66 21.16
N PRO A 322 1.10 2.08 22.37
CA PRO A 322 0.10 2.26 23.42
C PRO A 322 -0.06 3.70 23.90
N HIS A 323 0.98 4.53 23.81
CA HIS A 323 0.95 5.93 24.26
C HIS A 323 0.09 6.83 23.37
N ILE A 324 -0.06 6.49 22.10
CA ILE A 324 -0.75 7.28 21.08
C ILE A 324 -1.91 6.54 20.41
N SER A 325 -2.39 5.42 21.00
CA SER A 325 -3.46 4.58 20.42
C SER A 325 -4.64 4.48 21.39
N PHE A 326 -5.85 4.63 20.85
CA PHE A 326 -7.07 4.75 21.65
C PHE A 326 -8.22 3.99 21.00
N ALA A 327 -8.98 3.27 21.83
CA ALA A 327 -10.25 2.66 21.43
C ALA A 327 -11.46 3.58 21.77
N MET A 328 -11.30 4.52 22.70
CA MET A 328 -12.35 5.43 23.12
C MET A 328 -12.11 6.82 22.55
N ALA A 329 -13.17 7.46 22.04
CA ALA A 329 -13.07 8.80 21.45
C ALA A 329 -12.68 9.87 22.49
N GLU A 330 -13.17 9.76 23.71
CA GLU A 330 -12.85 10.69 24.79
C GLU A 330 -11.36 10.70 25.12
N ASP A 331 -10.72 9.53 25.24
CA ASP A 331 -9.29 9.40 25.52
C ASP A 331 -8.43 9.98 24.38
N LEU A 332 -8.83 9.74 23.12
CA LEU A 332 -8.19 10.32 21.95
C LEU A 332 -8.29 11.85 21.95
N ILE A 333 -9.48 12.40 22.18
CA ILE A 333 -9.72 13.86 22.22
C ILE A 333 -8.87 14.51 23.31
N ASN A 334 -8.83 13.93 24.50
CA ASN A 334 -7.99 14.41 25.60
C ASN A 334 -6.51 14.38 25.21
N ALA A 335 -6.02 13.30 24.62
CA ALA A 335 -4.64 13.17 24.16
C ALA A 335 -4.26 14.21 23.11
N ILE A 336 -5.17 14.52 22.17
CA ILE A 336 -4.96 15.58 21.16
C ILE A 336 -4.92 16.96 21.84
N GLY A 337 -5.82 17.24 22.77
CA GLY A 337 -5.85 18.50 23.53
C GLY A 337 -4.58 18.74 24.34
N GLU A 338 -4.04 17.70 24.95
CA GLU A 338 -2.78 17.70 25.71
C GLU A 338 -1.51 17.72 24.82
N ASN A 339 -1.62 17.58 23.50
CA ASN A 339 -0.52 17.34 22.57
C ASN A 339 0.37 16.17 23.03
N ARG A 340 -0.24 15.04 23.39
CA ARG A 340 0.44 13.89 24.04
C ARG A 340 1.46 13.22 23.13
N ALA A 341 1.27 13.19 21.81
CA ALA A 341 2.23 12.60 20.88
C ALA A 341 3.57 13.33 20.92
N THR A 342 4.61 12.63 21.33
CA THR A 342 5.98 13.15 21.45
C THR A 342 6.80 12.90 20.17
N ALA A 343 7.96 13.52 20.08
CA ALA A 343 8.92 13.25 18.99
C ALA A 343 9.38 11.77 19.01
N GLU A 344 9.49 11.17 20.20
CA GLU A 344 9.84 9.76 20.37
C GLU A 344 8.75 8.84 19.82
N ASP A 345 7.47 9.18 20.05
CA ASP A 345 6.34 8.41 19.47
C ASP A 345 6.37 8.45 17.96
N ILE A 346 6.58 9.63 17.36
CA ILE A 346 6.66 9.79 15.90
C ILE A 346 7.84 9.01 15.33
N ALA A 347 9.00 9.09 16.01
CA ALA A 347 10.20 8.33 15.64
C ALA A 347 9.96 6.81 15.72
N LEU A 348 9.21 6.35 16.72
CA LEU A 348 8.84 4.94 16.87
C LEU A 348 7.91 4.47 15.74
N VAL A 349 6.88 5.25 15.40
CA VAL A 349 5.99 4.99 14.27
C VAL A 349 6.80 4.91 12.99
N ARG A 350 7.68 5.88 12.73
CA ARG A 350 8.56 5.93 11.56
C ARG A 350 9.45 4.69 11.50
N LYS A 351 10.15 4.36 12.58
CA LYS A 351 11.03 3.19 12.67
C LYS A 351 10.30 1.90 12.32
N TYR A 352 9.10 1.70 12.85
CA TYR A 352 8.37 0.44 12.69
C TYR A 352 7.64 0.35 11.34
N LEU A 353 7.08 1.44 10.86
CA LEU A 353 6.28 1.40 9.63
C LEU A 353 7.10 1.68 8.36
N CYS A 354 8.06 2.58 8.42
CA CYS A 354 8.79 3.05 7.24
C CYS A 354 10.29 3.34 7.48
N GLY A 355 10.93 2.63 8.42
CA GLY A 355 12.33 2.85 8.79
C GLY A 355 13.35 2.60 7.68
N GLY A 356 12.98 1.93 6.60
CA GLY A 356 13.80 1.76 5.40
C GLY A 356 13.67 2.90 4.37
N CYS A 357 12.70 3.82 4.59
CA CYS A 357 12.43 4.95 3.71
C CYS A 357 13.31 6.14 4.10
N ASP A 358 14.47 6.26 3.49
CA ASP A 358 15.48 7.29 3.76
C ASP A 358 15.67 8.30 2.62
N GLY A 359 14.81 8.27 1.60
CA GLY A 359 14.89 9.12 0.42
C GLY A 359 15.67 8.52 -0.76
N HIS A 360 16.16 7.29 -0.62
CA HIS A 360 16.94 6.56 -1.63
C HIS A 360 16.36 5.20 -1.99
N SER A 361 15.09 4.97 -1.72
CA SER A 361 14.43 3.67 -1.98
C SER A 361 14.43 3.32 -3.47
N THR A 362 14.21 4.31 -4.33
CA THR A 362 14.17 4.14 -5.78
C THR A 362 15.52 3.65 -6.32
N GLU A 363 16.59 4.34 -5.96
CA GLU A 363 17.98 3.99 -6.31
C GLU A 363 18.34 2.57 -5.84
N LYS A 364 18.10 2.27 -4.55
CA LYS A 364 18.41 0.94 -3.98
C LYS A 364 17.66 -0.20 -4.67
N ILE A 365 16.40 0.02 -5.08
CA ILE A 365 15.63 -0.99 -5.81
C ILE A 365 16.19 -1.22 -7.21
N VAL A 366 16.61 -0.17 -7.91
CA VAL A 366 17.24 -0.29 -9.22
C VAL A 366 18.60 -0.98 -9.12
N GLU A 367 19.44 -0.62 -8.15
CA GLU A 367 20.70 -1.31 -7.87
C GLU A 367 20.47 -2.81 -7.58
N LEU A 368 19.50 -3.13 -6.69
CA LEU A 368 19.10 -4.52 -6.43
C LEU A 368 18.71 -5.23 -7.72
N ALA A 369 17.99 -4.59 -8.62
CA ALA A 369 17.53 -5.19 -9.86
C ALA A 369 18.67 -5.47 -10.85
N MET A 370 19.76 -4.71 -10.78
CA MET A 370 20.91 -4.79 -11.70
C MET A 370 22.04 -5.69 -11.20
N GLN A 371 22.02 -6.16 -9.95
CA GLN A 371 22.92 -7.19 -9.40
C GLN A 371 22.64 -8.57 -10.03
#